data_e735a508fd560d37b1eb643d43e90919
#
_entry.id   e735a508fd560d37b1eb643d43e90919
#
_cell.length_a   1.000
_cell.length_b   1.000
_cell.length_c   1.000
_cell.angle_alpha   90.00
_cell.angle_beta   90.00
_cell.angle_gamma   90.00
#
_symmetry.space_group_name_H-M   'P 1'
#
loop_
_entity.id
_entity.type
_entity.pdbx_description
1 polymer ?
#
loop_
_entity_poly.entity_id
_entity_poly.type
_entity_poly.pdbx_seq_one_letter_code
_entity_poly.pdbx_strand_id
1 'polypeptide(L)'
;LGKVFLPDVDGHIQNLFSLGVFAVTFIARPLGGVILGQLGDRLGRKEVLAYTLLMMAAATFLIGVLPTYAAAGVIAPILLIALKLVQGFSTGGEYAGATTFVTEYAPDKKRGFYASLLDWGSYMGFAAGAAVVSVLQLTLSEDFMQSWGWRFPFMAALPLGLIALYFRTHIEDTPAFVEAQSEQGEDSQEDEGASPRSGSVGDIEAAIQATDEGPKGLKALIVTYRRELATAFVLVAAANTVAYALTSYMPTYLTTTLHYDAVHGNLLTLPVLVLLAFCVPVAGWISDRVGRRAILFTGAGTAV
;
A
#
# COMPACT_ATOMS: atom_id res chain seq x y z
N LEU A 1 -7.40 -1.87 18.29
CA LEU A 1 -5.95 -1.78 18.64
C LEU A 1 -5.74 -0.86 19.85
N GLY A 2 -6.39 0.32 19.92
CA GLY A 2 -6.22 1.26 21.05
C GLY A 2 -6.41 0.60 22.42
N LYS A 3 -7.52 -0.13 22.62
CA LYS A 3 -7.82 -0.84 23.88
C LYS A 3 -6.76 -1.93 24.25
N VAL A 4 -6.11 -2.51 23.26
CA VAL A 4 -5.14 -3.62 23.47
C VAL A 4 -3.73 -3.11 23.79
N PHE A 5 -3.34 -1.98 23.15
CA PHE A 5 -1.99 -1.43 23.25
C PHE A 5 -1.88 -0.21 24.18
N LEU A 6 -3.02 0.37 24.60
CA LEU A 6 -3.11 1.45 25.58
C LEU A 6 -4.38 1.29 26.43
N PRO A 7 -4.46 0.29 27.32
CA PRO A 7 -5.70 0.01 28.09
C PRO A 7 -6.00 1.08 29.13
N ASP A 8 -4.98 1.71 29.73
CA ASP A 8 -5.08 2.56 30.92
C ASP A 8 -5.33 4.06 30.60
N VAL A 9 -5.78 4.39 29.36
CA VAL A 9 -6.05 5.76 28.94
C VAL A 9 -7.51 5.92 28.48
N ASP A 10 -7.98 7.17 28.45
CA ASP A 10 -9.32 7.50 27.97
C ASP A 10 -9.57 7.04 26.55
N GLY A 11 -10.82 6.65 26.25
CA GLY A 11 -11.23 6.18 24.93
C GLY A 11 -10.90 7.13 23.78
N HIS A 12 -10.91 8.46 24.03
CA HIS A 12 -10.49 9.46 23.05
C HIS A 12 -9.00 9.33 22.72
N ILE A 13 -8.15 9.10 23.72
CA ILE A 13 -6.70 8.91 23.54
C ILE A 13 -6.43 7.58 22.83
N GLN A 14 -7.18 6.52 23.15
CA GLN A 14 -7.08 5.24 22.45
C GLN A 14 -7.42 5.35 20.95
N ASN A 15 -8.45 6.14 20.61
CA ASN A 15 -8.82 6.40 19.23
C ASN A 15 -7.76 7.25 18.52
N LEU A 16 -7.27 8.31 19.19
CA LEU A 16 -6.20 9.15 18.67
C LEU A 16 -4.91 8.35 18.41
N PHE A 17 -4.55 7.45 19.33
CA PHE A 17 -3.43 6.53 19.15
C PHE A 17 -3.65 5.61 17.94
N SER A 18 -4.84 5.03 17.79
CA SER A 18 -5.14 4.14 16.66
C SER A 18 -5.05 4.87 15.31
N LEU A 19 -5.54 6.11 15.25
CA LEU A 19 -5.41 6.97 14.07
C LEU A 19 -3.96 7.40 13.83
N GLY A 20 -3.21 7.70 14.90
CA GLY A 20 -1.78 8.03 14.83
C GLY A 20 -0.94 6.88 14.31
N VAL A 21 -1.17 5.66 14.81
CA VAL A 21 -0.52 4.43 14.32
C VAL A 21 -0.86 4.17 12.84
N PHE A 22 -2.07 4.47 12.41
CA PHE A 22 -2.43 4.42 10.99
C PHE A 22 -1.69 5.50 10.20
N ALA A 23 -1.64 6.75 10.69
CA ALA A 23 -0.97 7.87 10.03
C ALA A 23 0.54 7.66 9.87
N VAL A 24 1.20 7.02 10.83
CA VAL A 24 2.64 6.70 10.79
C VAL A 24 3.02 5.90 9.52
N THR A 25 2.14 5.04 9.02
CA THR A 25 2.40 4.28 7.78
C THR A 25 2.60 5.19 6.57
N PHE A 26 1.94 6.35 6.54
CA PHE A 26 2.04 7.31 5.43
C PHE A 26 3.38 8.04 5.39
N ILE A 27 4.04 8.20 6.54
CA ILE A 27 5.38 8.82 6.62
C ILE A 27 6.42 7.91 5.95
N ALA A 28 6.29 6.59 6.12
CA ALA A 28 7.21 5.63 5.53
C ALA A 28 6.97 5.35 4.03
N ARG A 29 5.74 5.61 3.50
CA ARG A 29 5.40 5.33 2.10
C ARG A 29 6.26 6.07 1.06
N PRO A 30 6.50 7.38 1.16
CA PRO A 30 7.36 8.09 0.21
C PRO A 30 8.78 7.54 0.18
N LEU A 31 9.33 7.18 1.35
CA LEU A 31 10.66 6.57 1.43
C LEU A 31 10.68 5.20 0.75
N GLY A 32 9.68 4.38 1.02
CA GLY A 32 9.51 3.10 0.35
C GLY A 32 9.37 3.23 -1.16
N GLY A 33 8.55 4.17 -1.64
CA GLY A 33 8.37 4.43 -3.06
C GLY A 33 9.65 4.85 -3.78
N VAL A 34 10.45 5.73 -3.16
CA VAL A 34 11.72 6.19 -3.72
C VAL A 34 12.77 5.08 -3.72
N ILE A 35 12.97 4.42 -2.58
CA ILE A 35 14.05 3.42 -2.44
C ILE A 35 13.73 2.15 -3.22
N LEU A 36 12.53 1.60 -3.03
CA LEU A 36 12.12 0.37 -3.70
C LEU A 36 11.80 0.58 -5.18
N GLY A 37 11.39 1.79 -5.59
CA GLY A 37 11.27 2.17 -6.99
C GLY A 37 12.61 2.11 -7.71
N GLN A 38 13.65 2.76 -7.16
CA GLN A 38 15.01 2.70 -7.72
C GLN A 38 15.58 1.27 -7.73
N LEU A 39 15.28 0.50 -6.69
CA LEU A 39 15.68 -0.90 -6.61
C LEU A 39 15.00 -1.73 -7.71
N GLY A 40 13.71 -1.44 -7.99
CA GLY A 40 12.95 -2.09 -9.05
C GLY A 40 13.49 -1.80 -10.45
N ASP A 41 14.01 -0.59 -10.67
CA ASP A 41 14.64 -0.22 -11.95
C ASP A 41 15.99 -0.91 -12.16
N ARG A 42 16.66 -1.36 -11.08
CA ARG A 42 17.98 -2.04 -11.14
C ARG A 42 17.89 -3.57 -11.08
N LEU A 43 17.09 -4.11 -10.18
CA LEU A 43 17.00 -5.57 -9.93
C LEU A 43 15.88 -6.25 -10.70
N GLY A 44 14.98 -5.48 -11.33
CA GLY A 44 13.76 -5.99 -11.91
C GLY A 44 12.52 -5.68 -11.05
N ARG A 45 11.48 -5.26 -11.73
CA ARG A 45 10.23 -4.84 -11.05
C ARG A 45 9.49 -6.00 -10.42
N LYS A 46 9.53 -7.17 -11.05
CA LYS A 46 8.94 -8.41 -10.56
C LYS A 46 9.52 -8.81 -9.21
N GLU A 47 10.84 -8.84 -9.10
CA GLU A 47 11.55 -9.26 -7.89
C GLU A 47 11.26 -8.32 -6.73
N VAL A 48 11.41 -7.01 -6.95
CA VAL A 48 11.15 -6.01 -5.91
C VAL A 48 9.69 -6.04 -5.45
N LEU A 49 8.73 -6.20 -6.36
CA LEU A 49 7.33 -6.39 -6.01
C LEU A 49 7.09 -7.67 -5.20
N ALA A 50 7.81 -8.75 -5.45
CA ALA A 50 7.72 -9.97 -4.65
C ALA A 50 8.26 -9.76 -3.23
N TYR A 51 9.41 -9.08 -3.09
CA TYR A 51 9.99 -8.74 -1.78
C TYR A 51 9.10 -7.79 -0.98
N THR A 52 8.54 -6.76 -1.61
CA THR A 52 7.63 -5.82 -0.93
C THR A 52 6.38 -6.54 -0.41
N LEU A 53 5.81 -7.42 -1.21
CA LEU A 53 4.65 -8.21 -0.82
C LEU A 53 4.95 -9.13 0.38
N LEU A 54 6.09 -9.83 0.34
CA LEU A 54 6.51 -10.70 1.43
C LEU A 54 6.77 -9.90 2.71
N MET A 55 7.45 -8.76 2.60
CA MET A 55 7.75 -7.87 3.73
C MET A 55 6.44 -7.31 4.34
N MET A 56 5.46 -6.93 3.52
CA MET A 56 4.16 -6.46 3.97
C MET A 56 3.38 -7.58 4.67
N ALA A 57 3.34 -8.77 4.09
CA ALA A 57 2.66 -9.93 4.67
C ALA A 57 3.29 -10.35 6.00
N ALA A 58 4.61 -10.39 6.07
CA ALA A 58 5.35 -10.70 7.29
C ALA A 58 5.13 -9.65 8.39
N ALA A 59 5.24 -8.36 8.07
CA ALA A 59 4.99 -7.28 9.02
C ALA A 59 3.54 -7.32 9.53
N THR A 60 2.57 -7.58 8.65
CA THR A 60 1.17 -7.70 9.04
C THR A 60 0.92 -8.91 9.93
N PHE A 61 1.49 -10.06 9.60
CA PHE A 61 1.42 -11.27 10.42
C PHE A 61 2.03 -11.05 11.80
N LEU A 62 3.22 -10.44 11.87
CA LEU A 62 3.91 -10.13 13.11
C LEU A 62 3.09 -9.22 14.03
N ILE A 63 2.31 -8.29 13.48
CA ILE A 63 1.35 -7.49 14.28
C ILE A 63 0.36 -8.42 15.00
N GLY A 64 -0.14 -9.46 14.34
CA GLY A 64 -1.06 -10.43 14.95
C GLY A 64 -0.44 -11.27 16.08
N VAL A 65 0.88 -11.43 16.08
CA VAL A 65 1.62 -12.20 17.09
C VAL A 65 2.16 -11.31 18.23
N LEU A 66 2.07 -9.97 18.09
CA LEU A 66 2.57 -9.06 19.12
C LEU A 66 1.96 -9.32 20.50
N PRO A 67 2.79 -9.20 21.56
CA PRO A 67 2.28 -9.20 22.93
C PRO A 67 1.40 -7.96 23.17
N THR A 68 0.41 -8.09 24.03
CA THR A 68 -0.43 -6.98 24.47
C THR A 68 0.32 -6.07 25.44
N TYR A 69 -0.21 -4.88 25.73
CA TYR A 69 0.35 -3.98 26.74
C TYR A 69 0.47 -4.68 28.12
N ALA A 70 -0.53 -5.49 28.48
CA ALA A 70 -0.52 -6.23 29.74
C ALA A 70 0.66 -7.23 29.87
N ALA A 71 1.18 -7.73 28.73
CA ALA A 71 2.31 -8.69 28.72
C ALA A 71 3.68 -8.01 28.57
N ALA A 72 3.80 -6.95 27.80
CA ALA A 72 5.09 -6.33 27.44
C ALA A 72 5.16 -4.82 27.75
N GLY A 73 4.13 -4.23 28.37
CA GLY A 73 4.12 -2.82 28.71
C GLY A 73 4.34 -1.91 27.50
N VAL A 74 5.15 -0.88 27.67
CA VAL A 74 5.43 0.15 26.64
C VAL A 74 6.14 -0.42 25.40
N ILE A 75 6.77 -1.59 25.50
CA ILE A 75 7.43 -2.23 24.35
C ILE A 75 6.40 -2.65 23.29
N ALA A 76 5.19 -3.04 23.68
CA ALA A 76 4.15 -3.47 22.75
C ALA A 76 3.73 -2.37 21.73
N PRO A 77 3.36 -1.13 22.13
CA PRO A 77 3.07 -0.07 21.19
C PRO A 77 4.29 0.37 20.35
N ILE A 78 5.51 0.31 20.89
CA ILE A 78 6.74 0.62 20.13
C ILE A 78 6.93 -0.39 18.99
N LEU A 79 6.80 -1.69 19.28
CA LEU A 79 6.88 -2.74 18.25
C LEU A 79 5.76 -2.61 17.22
N LEU A 80 4.55 -2.25 17.63
CA LEU A 80 3.44 -1.98 16.71
C LEU A 80 3.79 -0.85 15.75
N ILE A 81 4.32 0.26 16.24
CA ILE A 81 4.74 1.40 15.41
C ILE A 81 5.86 0.99 14.46
N ALA A 82 6.86 0.25 14.93
CA ALA A 82 7.96 -0.23 14.09
C ALA A 82 7.45 -1.12 12.95
N LEU A 83 6.58 -2.08 13.24
CA LEU A 83 5.98 -2.94 12.21
C LEU A 83 5.07 -2.16 11.25
N LYS A 84 4.39 -1.12 11.73
CA LYS A 84 3.60 -0.22 10.89
C LYS A 84 4.47 0.63 9.96
N LEU A 85 5.65 1.05 10.39
CA LEU A 85 6.63 1.72 9.52
C LEU A 85 7.13 0.77 8.42
N VAL A 86 7.47 -0.48 8.77
CA VAL A 86 7.86 -1.50 7.77
C VAL A 86 6.72 -1.77 6.79
N GLN A 87 5.49 -1.89 7.27
CA GLN A 87 4.30 -2.07 6.43
C GLN A 87 4.10 -0.88 5.49
N GLY A 88 4.23 0.36 6.00
CA GLY A 88 4.10 1.57 5.20
C GLY A 88 5.19 1.68 4.13
N PHE A 89 6.44 1.39 4.50
CA PHE A 89 7.57 1.38 3.57
C PHE A 89 7.35 0.39 2.42
N SER A 90 6.95 -0.84 2.74
CA SER A 90 6.64 -1.88 1.77
C SER A 90 5.50 -1.47 0.82
N THR A 91 4.39 -0.95 1.37
CA THR A 91 3.24 -0.49 0.59
C THR A 91 3.61 0.64 -0.40
N GLY A 92 4.53 1.55 0.00
CA GLY A 92 5.01 2.62 -0.87
C GLY A 92 5.70 2.08 -2.11
N GLY A 93 6.60 1.10 -1.97
CA GLY A 93 7.28 0.45 -3.08
C GLY A 93 6.35 -0.40 -3.93
N GLU A 94 5.45 -1.14 -3.30
CA GLU A 94 4.49 -1.97 -4.01
C GLU A 94 3.57 -1.15 -4.91
N TYR A 95 2.97 -0.08 -4.41
CA TYR A 95 2.05 0.75 -5.19
C TYR A 95 2.75 1.43 -6.37
N ALA A 96 3.95 1.98 -6.16
CA ALA A 96 4.75 2.58 -7.21
C ALA A 96 5.11 1.54 -8.31
N GLY A 97 5.65 0.39 -7.91
CA GLY A 97 6.00 -0.69 -8.81
C GLY A 97 4.81 -1.27 -9.57
N ALA A 98 3.69 -1.52 -8.88
CA ALA A 98 2.47 -2.04 -9.51
C ALA A 98 1.87 -1.04 -10.51
N THR A 99 1.88 0.26 -10.20
CA THR A 99 1.38 1.29 -11.12
C THR A 99 2.22 1.33 -12.40
N THR A 100 3.54 1.29 -12.27
CA THR A 100 4.45 1.28 -13.42
C THR A 100 4.25 0.00 -14.24
N PHE A 101 4.25 -1.15 -13.59
CA PHE A 101 4.02 -2.44 -14.23
C PHE A 101 2.72 -2.46 -15.04
N VAL A 102 1.59 -2.07 -14.44
CA VAL A 102 0.30 -2.07 -15.12
C VAL A 102 0.27 -1.07 -16.28
N THR A 103 0.88 0.10 -16.14
CA THR A 103 0.88 1.12 -17.20
C THR A 103 1.77 0.74 -18.39
N GLU A 104 2.80 -0.06 -18.19
CA GLU A 104 3.67 -0.61 -19.25
C GLU A 104 3.00 -1.73 -20.04
N TYR A 105 2.28 -2.64 -19.36
CA TYR A 105 1.52 -3.70 -20.04
C TYR A 105 0.23 -3.21 -20.68
N ALA A 106 -0.33 -2.10 -20.21
CA ALA A 106 -1.62 -1.62 -20.67
C ALA A 106 -1.54 -1.05 -22.10
N PRO A 107 -2.46 -1.43 -23.01
CA PRO A 107 -2.57 -0.78 -24.31
C PRO A 107 -2.76 0.73 -24.16
N ASP A 108 -2.11 1.54 -25.04
CA ASP A 108 -2.09 3.00 -24.96
C ASP A 108 -3.46 3.66 -24.79
N LYS A 109 -4.48 3.13 -25.44
CA LYS A 109 -5.86 3.65 -25.39
C LYS A 109 -6.66 3.21 -24.17
N LYS A 110 -6.11 2.34 -23.30
CA LYS A 110 -6.82 1.77 -22.16
C LYS A 110 -6.01 1.86 -20.85
N ARG A 111 -4.94 2.65 -20.82
CA ARG A 111 -4.07 2.81 -19.64
C ARG A 111 -4.84 3.29 -18.40
N GLY A 112 -5.82 4.17 -18.58
CA GLY A 112 -6.64 4.66 -17.47
C GLY A 112 -7.51 3.56 -16.86
N PHE A 113 -8.14 2.74 -17.70
CA PHE A 113 -8.93 1.59 -17.23
C PHE A 113 -8.07 0.58 -16.48
N TYR A 114 -6.93 0.16 -17.04
CA TYR A 114 -6.06 -0.82 -16.39
C TYR A 114 -5.44 -0.29 -15.10
N ALA A 115 -4.98 0.97 -15.08
CA ALA A 115 -4.46 1.59 -13.87
C ALA A 115 -5.54 1.67 -12.76
N SER A 116 -6.79 1.94 -13.11
CA SER A 116 -7.89 2.01 -12.15
C SER A 116 -8.24 0.67 -11.49
N LEU A 117 -7.81 -0.46 -12.07
CA LEU A 117 -7.97 -1.78 -11.44
C LEU A 117 -7.12 -1.94 -10.18
N LEU A 118 -6.02 -1.19 -10.04
CA LEU A 118 -5.23 -1.16 -8.79
C LEU A 118 -6.03 -0.56 -7.65
N ASP A 119 -6.70 0.56 -7.90
CA ASP A 119 -7.55 1.21 -6.90
C ASP A 119 -8.81 0.39 -6.64
N TRP A 120 -9.39 -0.24 -7.68
CA TRP A 120 -10.48 -1.21 -7.51
C TRP A 120 -10.09 -2.33 -6.54
N GLY A 121 -8.90 -2.92 -6.72
CA GLY A 121 -8.36 -3.94 -5.83
C GLY A 121 -8.19 -3.42 -4.39
N SER A 122 -7.73 -2.17 -4.23
CA SER A 122 -7.58 -1.54 -2.92
C SER A 122 -8.93 -1.37 -2.21
N TYR A 123 -9.95 -0.84 -2.88
CA TYR A 123 -11.29 -0.68 -2.29
C TYR A 123 -11.96 -2.03 -1.99
N MET A 124 -11.81 -3.03 -2.88
CA MET A 124 -12.28 -4.39 -2.61
C MET A 124 -11.56 -5.03 -1.42
N GLY A 125 -10.25 -4.77 -1.27
CA GLY A 125 -9.46 -5.18 -0.10
C GLY A 125 -9.98 -4.55 1.19
N PHE A 126 -10.28 -3.24 1.20
CA PHE A 126 -10.91 -2.56 2.34
C PHE A 126 -12.29 -3.16 2.67
N ALA A 127 -13.12 -3.40 1.65
CA ALA A 127 -14.44 -4.00 1.85
C ALA A 127 -14.34 -5.43 2.41
N ALA A 128 -13.43 -6.25 1.87
CA ALA A 128 -13.20 -7.60 2.37
C ALA A 128 -12.68 -7.59 3.83
N GLY A 129 -11.74 -6.70 4.15
CA GLY A 129 -11.25 -6.53 5.51
C GLY A 129 -12.35 -6.11 6.49
N ALA A 130 -13.18 -5.13 6.11
CA ALA A 130 -14.32 -4.69 6.92
C ALA A 130 -15.33 -5.83 7.10
N ALA A 131 -15.61 -6.61 6.05
CA ALA A 131 -16.51 -7.76 6.13
C ALA A 131 -15.99 -8.83 7.10
N VAL A 132 -14.70 -9.19 7.00
CA VAL A 132 -14.08 -10.15 7.93
C VAL A 132 -14.18 -9.67 9.38
N VAL A 133 -13.85 -8.40 9.64
CA VAL A 133 -13.96 -7.84 11.00
C VAL A 133 -15.41 -7.86 11.49
N SER A 134 -16.38 -7.48 10.64
CA SER A 134 -17.80 -7.51 10.99
C SER A 134 -18.29 -8.93 11.31
N VAL A 135 -17.92 -9.93 10.52
CA VAL A 135 -18.25 -11.34 10.79
C VAL A 135 -17.64 -11.80 12.12
N LEU A 136 -16.40 -11.46 12.40
CA LEU A 136 -15.77 -11.80 13.67
C LEU A 136 -16.49 -11.13 14.85
N GLN A 137 -16.89 -9.88 14.73
CA GLN A 137 -17.63 -9.14 15.76
C GLN A 137 -19.05 -9.71 16.00
N LEU A 138 -19.69 -10.25 14.96
CA LEU A 138 -21.00 -10.89 15.07
C LEU A 138 -20.95 -12.30 15.67
N THR A 139 -19.85 -13.02 15.43
CA THR A 139 -19.72 -14.44 15.81
C THR A 139 -18.99 -14.66 17.12
N LEU A 140 -18.10 -13.73 17.51
CA LEU A 140 -17.28 -13.84 18.71
C LEU A 140 -17.78 -12.91 19.80
N SER A 141 -17.65 -13.33 21.07
CA SER A 141 -17.93 -12.46 22.21
C SER A 141 -16.96 -11.28 22.27
N GLU A 142 -17.40 -10.16 22.85
CA GLU A 142 -16.59 -8.95 22.96
C GLU A 142 -15.28 -9.21 23.73
N ASP A 143 -15.33 -9.98 24.80
CA ASP A 143 -14.18 -10.36 25.60
C ASP A 143 -13.17 -11.20 24.80
N PHE A 144 -13.66 -12.16 24.01
CA PHE A 144 -12.78 -12.96 23.14
C PHE A 144 -12.21 -12.13 22.01
N MET A 145 -13.00 -11.22 21.44
CA MET A 145 -12.52 -10.32 20.40
C MET A 145 -11.41 -9.38 20.89
N GLN A 146 -11.50 -8.89 22.14
CA GLN A 146 -10.47 -8.04 22.74
C GLN A 146 -9.21 -8.84 23.17
N SER A 147 -9.34 -10.09 23.60
CA SER A 147 -8.22 -10.92 24.05
C SER A 147 -7.45 -11.55 22.88
N TRP A 148 -8.14 -12.24 21.98
CA TRP A 148 -7.54 -13.04 20.92
C TRP A 148 -8.11 -12.77 19.52
N GLY A 149 -9.41 -12.47 19.40
CA GLY A 149 -10.11 -12.39 18.13
C GLY A 149 -9.54 -11.36 17.16
N TRP A 150 -9.02 -10.24 17.65
CA TRP A 150 -8.39 -9.20 16.84
C TRP A 150 -7.14 -9.66 16.07
N ARG A 151 -6.51 -10.78 16.49
CA ARG A 151 -5.32 -11.34 15.85
C ARG A 151 -5.62 -12.07 14.54
N PHE A 152 -6.80 -12.66 14.40
CA PHE A 152 -7.14 -13.50 13.25
C PHE A 152 -6.95 -12.79 11.89
N PRO A 153 -7.44 -11.56 11.68
CA PRO A 153 -7.23 -10.86 10.40
C PRO A 153 -5.74 -10.64 10.08
N PHE A 154 -4.93 -10.36 11.09
CA PHE A 154 -3.49 -10.18 10.90
C PHE A 154 -2.77 -11.50 10.62
N MET A 155 -3.14 -12.57 11.29
CA MET A 155 -2.57 -13.90 11.04
C MET A 155 -2.91 -14.42 9.64
N ALA A 156 -4.09 -14.11 9.13
CA ALA A 156 -4.50 -14.47 7.76
C ALA A 156 -3.66 -13.76 6.68
N ALA A 157 -2.95 -12.68 7.01
CA ALA A 157 -2.11 -11.97 6.06
C ALA A 157 -0.94 -12.81 5.53
N LEU A 158 -0.35 -13.71 6.33
CA LEU A 158 0.76 -14.54 5.89
C LEU A 158 0.35 -15.56 4.82
N PRO A 159 -0.66 -16.42 5.03
CA PRO A 159 -1.08 -17.35 3.98
C PRO A 159 -1.58 -16.63 2.72
N LEU A 160 -2.31 -15.52 2.87
CA LEU A 160 -2.74 -14.71 1.72
C LEU A 160 -1.54 -14.10 0.99
N GLY A 161 -0.53 -13.61 1.72
CA GLY A 161 0.70 -13.08 1.15
C GLY A 161 1.50 -14.16 0.40
N LEU A 162 1.58 -15.38 0.92
CA LEU A 162 2.23 -16.51 0.24
C LEU A 162 1.51 -16.90 -1.05
N ILE A 163 0.18 -16.92 -1.03
CA ILE A 163 -0.63 -17.16 -2.24
C ILE A 163 -0.36 -16.07 -3.29
N ALA A 164 -0.39 -14.81 -2.88
CA ALA A 164 -0.14 -13.68 -3.77
C ALA A 164 1.32 -13.70 -4.30
N LEU A 165 2.30 -14.09 -3.46
CA LEU A 165 3.69 -14.29 -3.87
C LEU A 165 3.80 -15.39 -4.92
N TYR A 166 3.12 -16.53 -4.71
CA TYR A 166 3.08 -17.62 -5.68
C TYR A 166 2.59 -17.15 -7.04
N PHE A 167 1.46 -16.41 -7.10
CA PHE A 167 0.99 -15.88 -8.37
C PHE A 167 2.00 -14.90 -8.99
N ARG A 168 2.63 -14.04 -8.19
CA ARG A 168 3.57 -13.03 -8.66
C ARG A 168 4.86 -13.62 -9.22
N THR A 169 5.36 -14.69 -8.64
CA THR A 169 6.56 -15.39 -9.16
C THR A 169 6.32 -16.07 -10.50
N HIS A 170 5.06 -16.32 -10.89
CA HIS A 170 4.70 -16.92 -12.17
C HIS A 170 4.34 -15.90 -13.27
N ILE A 171 4.39 -14.61 -12.97
CA ILE A 171 4.22 -13.54 -13.97
C ILE A 171 5.60 -13.22 -14.58
N GLU A 172 5.68 -13.04 -15.89
CA GLU A 172 6.90 -12.65 -16.60
C GLU A 172 7.21 -11.15 -16.37
N ASP A 173 8.48 -10.76 -16.55
CA ASP A 173 8.89 -9.36 -16.45
C ASP A 173 8.34 -8.52 -17.60
N THR A 174 8.26 -7.19 -17.41
CA THR A 174 7.70 -6.29 -18.42
C THR A 174 8.53 -6.25 -19.69
N PRO A 175 7.90 -6.22 -20.88
CA PRO A 175 8.63 -6.11 -22.15
C PRO A 175 9.61 -4.94 -22.17
N ALA A 176 9.22 -3.78 -21.63
CA ALA A 176 10.07 -2.60 -21.53
C ALA A 176 11.32 -2.82 -20.65
N PHE A 177 11.21 -3.64 -19.60
CA PHE A 177 12.36 -4.00 -18.77
C PHE A 177 13.30 -4.96 -19.50
N VAL A 178 12.76 -5.93 -20.22
CA VAL A 178 13.53 -6.90 -21.02
C VAL A 178 14.26 -6.18 -22.16
N GLU A 179 13.60 -5.23 -22.84
CA GLU A 179 14.23 -4.41 -23.89
C GLU A 179 15.37 -3.55 -23.33
N ALA A 180 15.14 -2.84 -22.21
CA ALA A 180 16.17 -2.03 -21.56
C ALA A 180 17.37 -2.85 -21.06
N GLN A 181 17.14 -4.08 -20.64
CA GLN A 181 18.21 -4.99 -20.23
C GLN A 181 18.98 -5.56 -21.43
N SER A 182 18.32 -5.80 -22.55
CA SER A 182 19.00 -6.21 -23.79
C SER A 182 19.86 -5.11 -24.39
N GLU A 183 19.40 -3.84 -24.38
CA GLU A 183 20.19 -2.70 -24.82
C GLU A 183 21.45 -2.48 -23.93
N GLN A 184 21.30 -2.64 -22.59
CA GLN A 184 22.45 -2.59 -21.68
C GLN A 184 23.40 -3.79 -21.82
N GLY A 185 22.89 -4.94 -22.26
CA GLY A 185 23.67 -6.15 -22.51
C GLY A 185 24.50 -6.06 -23.79
N GLU A 186 24.01 -5.39 -24.82
CA GLU A 186 24.75 -5.15 -26.07
C GLU A 186 25.92 -4.19 -25.88
N ASP A 187 25.76 -3.14 -25.08
CA ASP A 187 26.86 -2.23 -24.69
C ASP A 187 27.91 -2.89 -23.78
N SER A 188 27.55 -4.00 -23.13
CA SER A 188 28.44 -4.74 -22.20
C SER A 188 29.14 -5.93 -22.83
N GLN A 189 28.85 -6.28 -24.08
CA GLN A 189 29.45 -7.44 -24.76
C GLN A 189 30.87 -7.16 -25.33
N GLU A 190 31.42 -5.98 -25.11
CA GLU A 190 32.88 -5.75 -25.34
C GLU A 190 33.73 -6.14 -24.13
N ASP A 191 33.19 -6.55 -22.99
CA ASP A 191 33.97 -7.02 -21.85
C ASP A 191 33.35 -8.29 -21.21
N GLU A 192 34.11 -9.36 -21.33
CA GLU A 192 33.93 -10.77 -20.95
C GLU A 192 32.92 -11.17 -19.84
N GLY A 193 32.02 -12.06 -20.21
CA GLY A 193 31.80 -13.32 -19.45
C GLY A 193 31.17 -13.27 -18.05
N ALA A 194 29.93 -12.80 -17.89
CA ALA A 194 29.20 -13.07 -16.66
C ALA A 194 27.75 -13.53 -16.93
N SER A 195 27.52 -14.79 -16.58
CA SER A 195 26.22 -15.49 -16.54
C SER A 195 25.20 -14.74 -15.67
N PRO A 196 23.88 -14.77 -15.96
CA PRO A 196 22.85 -14.13 -15.11
C PRO A 196 22.84 -14.80 -13.74
N ARG A 197 23.22 -14.03 -12.71
CA ARG A 197 23.21 -14.50 -11.32
C ARG A 197 21.82 -14.35 -10.74
N SER A 198 21.26 -15.45 -10.31
CA SER A 198 20.13 -15.53 -9.38
C SER A 198 20.36 -14.58 -8.21
N GLY A 199 19.43 -13.62 -8.00
CA GLY A 199 19.54 -12.57 -6.99
C GLY A 199 19.75 -13.14 -5.58
N SER A 200 20.94 -12.95 -5.06
CA SER A 200 21.28 -13.28 -3.68
C SER A 200 21.07 -12.04 -2.78
N VAL A 201 20.94 -12.25 -1.48
CA VAL A 201 20.84 -11.15 -0.50
C VAL A 201 22.06 -10.21 -0.63
N GLY A 202 23.22 -10.70 -1.05
CA GLY A 202 24.43 -9.90 -1.34
C GLY A 202 24.27 -8.93 -2.49
N ASP A 203 23.47 -9.28 -3.52
CA ASP A 203 23.20 -8.39 -4.66
C ASP A 203 22.27 -7.23 -4.26
N ILE A 204 21.39 -7.46 -3.28
CA ILE A 204 20.54 -6.41 -2.69
C ILE A 204 21.40 -5.44 -1.87
N GLU A 205 22.35 -5.93 -1.05
CA GLU A 205 23.26 -5.09 -0.30
C GLU A 205 24.20 -4.28 -1.22
N ALA A 206 24.71 -4.89 -2.27
CA ALA A 206 25.52 -4.21 -3.29
C ALA A 206 24.72 -3.14 -4.03
N ALA A 207 23.45 -3.40 -4.39
CA ALA A 207 22.56 -2.45 -5.03
C ALA A 207 22.19 -1.27 -4.09
N ILE A 208 22.03 -1.54 -2.79
CA ILE A 208 21.79 -0.49 -1.78
C ILE A 208 23.04 0.39 -1.61
N GLN A 209 24.24 -0.18 -1.58
CA GLN A 209 25.50 0.58 -1.52
C GLN A 209 25.76 1.40 -2.79
N ALA A 210 25.39 0.88 -3.96
CA ALA A 210 25.51 1.61 -5.22
C ALA A 210 24.48 2.76 -5.37
N THR A 211 23.43 2.81 -4.52
CA THR A 211 22.52 3.97 -4.47
C THR A 211 23.20 5.24 -3.95
N ASP A 212 24.33 5.12 -3.28
CA ASP A 212 25.08 6.29 -2.78
C ASP A 212 25.82 7.07 -3.91
N GLU A 213 26.01 6.47 -5.09
CA GLU A 213 26.56 7.16 -6.28
C GLU A 213 25.51 7.84 -7.17
N GLY A 214 24.22 7.78 -6.81
CA GLY A 214 23.11 8.20 -7.64
C GLY A 214 22.37 9.51 -7.36
N PRO A 215 22.98 10.60 -6.82
CA PRO A 215 22.22 11.84 -6.64
C PRO A 215 21.99 12.61 -7.96
N LYS A 216 22.58 12.19 -9.08
CA LYS A 216 22.39 12.87 -10.37
C LYS A 216 20.97 12.73 -10.92
N GLY A 217 20.35 11.55 -10.82
CA GLY A 217 19.00 11.30 -11.33
C GLY A 217 17.88 11.94 -10.49
N LEU A 218 17.81 11.62 -9.20
CA LEU A 218 16.74 12.09 -8.32
C LEU A 218 16.83 13.60 -8.04
N LYS A 219 18.04 14.11 -7.83
CA LYS A 219 18.26 15.55 -7.60
C LYS A 219 17.96 16.37 -8.84
N ALA A 220 18.34 15.90 -10.02
CA ALA A 220 18.01 16.53 -11.28
C ALA A 220 16.49 16.50 -11.52
N LEU A 221 15.81 15.38 -11.25
CA LEU A 221 14.37 15.26 -11.36
C LEU A 221 13.64 16.26 -10.44
N ILE A 222 14.03 16.34 -9.17
CA ILE A 222 13.41 17.25 -8.21
C ILE A 222 13.64 18.73 -8.60
N VAL A 223 14.83 19.07 -9.06
CA VAL A 223 15.15 20.46 -9.44
C VAL A 223 14.48 20.86 -10.74
N THR A 224 14.52 19.98 -11.75
CA THR A 224 13.98 20.27 -13.09
C THR A 224 12.45 20.24 -13.13
N TYR A 225 11.83 19.26 -12.48
CA TYR A 225 10.37 19.04 -12.52
C TYR A 225 9.66 19.41 -11.21
N ARG A 226 10.24 20.34 -10.41
CA ARG A 226 9.69 20.73 -9.09
C ARG A 226 8.25 21.18 -9.13
N ARG A 227 7.82 21.87 -10.18
CA ARG A 227 6.47 22.40 -10.33
C ARG A 227 5.46 21.31 -10.65
N GLU A 228 5.83 20.41 -11.54
CA GLU A 228 5.05 19.25 -11.93
C GLU A 228 4.90 18.28 -10.76
N LEU A 229 6.00 18.03 -10.03
CA LEU A 229 6.00 17.21 -8.83
C LEU A 229 5.13 17.81 -7.71
N ALA A 230 5.23 19.12 -7.48
CA ALA A 230 4.39 19.81 -6.50
C ALA A 230 2.91 19.73 -6.89
N THR A 231 2.57 19.92 -8.17
CA THR A 231 1.19 19.80 -8.65
C THR A 231 0.66 18.38 -8.48
N ALA A 232 1.46 17.37 -8.86
CA ALA A 232 1.10 15.96 -8.69
C ALA A 232 0.91 15.63 -7.20
N PHE A 233 1.82 16.10 -6.34
CA PHE A 233 1.72 15.90 -4.89
C PHE A 233 0.41 16.47 -4.32
N VAL A 234 0.06 17.71 -4.66
CA VAL A 234 -1.17 18.35 -4.18
C VAL A 234 -2.41 17.60 -4.66
N LEU A 235 -2.45 17.21 -5.95
CA LEU A 235 -3.58 16.44 -6.50
C LEU A 235 -3.75 15.08 -5.82
N VAL A 236 -2.65 14.35 -5.66
CA VAL A 236 -2.67 13.04 -4.99
C VAL A 236 -3.01 13.18 -3.51
N ALA A 237 -2.48 14.18 -2.82
CA ALA A 237 -2.80 14.43 -1.41
C ALA A 237 -4.28 14.76 -1.23
N ALA A 238 -4.85 15.63 -2.08
CA ALA A 238 -6.27 15.97 -2.03
C ALA A 238 -7.17 14.73 -2.27
N ALA A 239 -6.88 13.95 -3.33
CA ALA A 239 -7.64 12.74 -3.64
C ALA A 239 -7.57 11.71 -2.50
N ASN A 240 -6.38 11.47 -1.95
CA ASN A 240 -6.20 10.54 -0.84
C ASN A 240 -6.87 11.04 0.45
N THR A 241 -6.88 12.35 0.73
CA THR A 241 -7.57 12.90 1.89
C THR A 241 -9.06 12.56 1.85
N VAL A 242 -9.73 12.78 0.72
CA VAL A 242 -11.14 12.43 0.55
C VAL A 242 -11.34 10.91 0.67
N ALA A 243 -10.52 10.11 0.01
CA ALA A 243 -10.62 8.65 0.05
C ALA A 243 -10.48 8.09 1.47
N TYR A 244 -9.47 8.55 2.24
CA TYR A 244 -9.24 8.09 3.61
C TYR A 244 -10.23 8.68 4.62
N ALA A 245 -10.78 9.86 4.38
CA ALA A 245 -11.89 10.39 5.17
C ALA A 245 -13.10 9.45 5.09
N LEU A 246 -13.43 8.96 3.90
CA LEU A 246 -14.55 8.02 3.70
C LEU A 246 -14.24 6.60 4.19
N THR A 247 -13.04 6.08 3.92
CA THR A 247 -12.74 4.66 4.18
C THR A 247 -12.27 4.39 5.61
N SER A 248 -11.57 5.32 6.25
CA SER A 248 -10.94 5.12 7.56
C SER A 248 -11.53 5.98 8.68
N TYR A 249 -11.85 7.24 8.37
CA TYR A 249 -12.39 8.14 9.39
C TYR A 249 -13.90 7.97 9.58
N MET A 250 -14.67 7.77 8.52
CA MET A 250 -16.13 7.67 8.60
C MET A 250 -16.62 6.55 9.54
N PRO A 251 -16.09 5.31 9.52
CA PRO A 251 -16.46 4.28 10.49
C PRO A 251 -16.21 4.70 11.93
N THR A 252 -15.07 5.37 12.19
CA THR A 252 -14.73 5.90 13.51
C THR A 252 -15.70 7.00 13.93
N TYR A 253 -16.02 7.92 13.04
CA TYR A 253 -16.98 9.00 13.30
C TYR A 253 -18.38 8.48 13.62
N LEU A 254 -18.87 7.50 12.87
CA LEU A 254 -20.18 6.86 13.12
C LEU A 254 -20.23 6.23 14.52
N THR A 255 -19.16 5.56 14.94
CA THR A 255 -19.15 4.85 16.22
C THR A 255 -18.84 5.76 17.40
N THR A 256 -17.95 6.75 17.26
CA THR A 256 -17.49 7.59 18.39
C THR A 256 -18.32 8.84 18.58
N THR A 257 -18.77 9.47 17.49
CA THR A 257 -19.49 10.75 17.53
C THR A 257 -21.00 10.56 17.47
N LEU A 258 -21.46 9.68 16.59
CA LEU A 258 -22.89 9.40 16.42
C LEU A 258 -23.37 8.22 17.30
N HIS A 259 -22.46 7.58 18.05
CA HIS A 259 -22.73 6.48 18.97
C HIS A 259 -23.45 5.27 18.31
N TYR A 260 -23.25 5.05 17.01
CA TYR A 260 -23.68 3.81 16.38
C TYR A 260 -22.89 2.64 16.94
N ASP A 261 -23.53 1.48 17.04
CA ASP A 261 -22.83 0.25 17.38
C ASP A 261 -21.73 -0.05 16.33
N ALA A 262 -20.59 -0.59 16.80
CA ALA A 262 -19.40 -0.82 15.97
C ALA A 262 -19.69 -1.73 14.75
N VAL A 263 -20.61 -2.70 14.91
CA VAL A 263 -21.04 -3.57 13.81
C VAL A 263 -21.81 -2.78 12.77
N HIS A 264 -22.78 -1.95 13.19
CA HIS A 264 -23.56 -1.12 12.29
C HIS A 264 -22.70 -0.06 11.58
N GLY A 265 -21.72 0.53 12.26
CA GLY A 265 -20.78 1.48 11.66
C GLY A 265 -19.95 0.85 10.52
N ASN A 266 -19.46 -0.36 10.71
CA ASN A 266 -18.73 -1.10 9.69
C ASN A 266 -19.63 -1.58 8.56
N LEU A 267 -20.83 -2.09 8.87
CA LEU A 267 -21.79 -2.54 7.86
C LEU A 267 -22.31 -1.42 6.97
N LEU A 268 -22.49 -0.20 7.49
CA LEU A 268 -22.89 0.97 6.70
C LEU A 268 -21.81 1.43 5.72
N THR A 269 -20.54 1.24 6.04
CA THR A 269 -19.43 1.62 5.14
C THR A 269 -19.17 0.59 4.05
N LEU A 270 -19.54 -0.67 4.23
CA LEU A 270 -19.34 -1.75 3.24
C LEU A 270 -19.97 -1.44 1.87
N PRO A 271 -21.28 -1.08 1.76
CA PRO A 271 -21.89 -0.77 0.47
C PRO A 271 -21.20 0.42 -0.23
N VAL A 272 -20.74 1.41 0.54
CA VAL A 272 -20.04 2.59 0.01
C VAL A 272 -18.70 2.17 -0.59
N LEU A 273 -17.93 1.32 0.10
CA LEU A 273 -16.67 0.80 -0.40
C LEU A 273 -16.84 -0.03 -1.68
N VAL A 274 -17.86 -0.89 -1.71
CA VAL A 274 -18.19 -1.69 -2.90
C VAL A 274 -18.61 -0.79 -4.06
N LEU A 275 -19.46 0.21 -3.81
CA LEU A 275 -19.88 1.17 -4.83
C LEU A 275 -18.68 1.93 -5.40
N LEU A 276 -17.79 2.44 -4.53
CA LEU A 276 -16.57 3.13 -4.94
C LEU A 276 -15.67 2.21 -5.78
N ALA A 277 -15.50 0.95 -5.36
CA ALA A 277 -14.73 -0.04 -6.11
C ALA A 277 -15.22 -0.15 -7.57
N PHE A 278 -16.52 -0.21 -7.80
CA PHE A 278 -17.07 -0.29 -9.16
C PHE A 278 -17.06 1.04 -9.92
N CYS A 279 -17.19 2.18 -9.23
CA CYS A 279 -17.12 3.50 -9.86
C CYS A 279 -15.73 3.80 -10.43
N VAL A 280 -14.66 3.33 -9.78
CA VAL A 280 -13.28 3.65 -10.17
C VAL A 280 -12.90 3.10 -11.55
N PRO A 281 -13.15 1.83 -11.93
CA PRO A 281 -12.90 1.34 -13.29
C PRO A 281 -13.76 2.05 -14.36
N VAL A 282 -14.99 2.42 -14.00
CA VAL A 282 -15.86 3.19 -14.91
C VAL A 282 -15.25 4.57 -15.16
N ALA A 283 -14.78 5.26 -14.14
CA ALA A 283 -14.11 6.54 -14.27
C ALA A 283 -12.80 6.41 -15.08
N GLY A 284 -12.02 5.36 -14.87
CA GLY A 284 -10.82 5.04 -15.66
C GLY A 284 -11.15 4.87 -17.16
N TRP A 285 -12.20 4.11 -17.47
CA TRP A 285 -12.67 3.91 -18.84
C TRP A 285 -13.21 5.19 -19.49
N ILE A 286 -13.94 6.03 -18.76
CA ILE A 286 -14.40 7.33 -19.24
C ILE A 286 -13.19 8.24 -19.50
N SER A 287 -12.18 8.23 -18.61
CA SER A 287 -10.94 9.00 -18.72
C SER A 287 -10.16 8.69 -20.00
N ASP A 288 -10.14 7.42 -20.42
CA ASP A 288 -9.49 7.00 -21.66
C ASP A 288 -10.22 7.52 -22.93
N ARG A 289 -11.53 7.84 -22.84
CA ARG A 289 -12.33 8.35 -23.96
C ARG A 289 -12.42 9.86 -24.03
N VAL A 290 -12.65 10.51 -22.89
CA VAL A 290 -12.93 11.97 -22.81
C VAL A 290 -11.65 12.76 -22.55
N GLY A 291 -10.61 12.09 -22.06
CA GLY A 291 -9.33 12.69 -21.71
C GLY A 291 -9.21 12.96 -20.21
N ARG A 292 -7.96 12.83 -19.72
CA ARG A 292 -7.63 12.88 -18.30
C ARG A 292 -7.94 14.21 -17.63
N ARG A 293 -7.74 15.33 -18.35
CA ARG A 293 -7.99 16.67 -17.81
C ARG A 293 -9.46 16.91 -17.49
N ALA A 294 -10.36 16.48 -18.37
CA ALA A 294 -11.80 16.66 -18.17
C ALA A 294 -12.29 15.94 -16.91
N ILE A 295 -11.86 14.69 -16.68
CA ILE A 295 -12.23 13.91 -15.50
C ILE A 295 -11.66 14.53 -14.21
N LEU A 296 -10.41 15.02 -14.22
CA LEU A 296 -9.83 15.71 -13.07
C LEU A 296 -10.62 16.97 -12.69
N PHE A 297 -10.99 17.80 -13.67
CA PHE A 297 -11.76 19.03 -13.41
C PHE A 297 -13.20 18.73 -12.94
N THR A 298 -13.86 17.74 -13.54
CA THR A 298 -15.20 17.35 -13.09
C THR A 298 -15.17 16.74 -11.69
N GLY A 299 -14.19 15.85 -11.40
CA GLY A 299 -14.00 15.27 -10.08
C GLY A 299 -13.69 16.32 -9.00
N ALA A 300 -12.81 17.27 -9.29
CA ALA A 300 -12.51 18.37 -8.37
C ALA A 300 -13.74 19.28 -8.15
N GLY A 301 -14.52 19.55 -9.20
CA GLY A 301 -15.72 20.38 -9.12
C GLY A 301 -16.89 19.73 -8.38
N THR A 302 -16.95 18.39 -8.31
CA THR A 302 -17.97 17.68 -7.53
C THR A 302 -17.55 17.43 -6.08
N ALA A 303 -16.28 17.63 -5.72
CA ALA A 303 -15.75 17.47 -4.37
C ALA A 303 -15.89 18.76 -3.52
N VAL A 304 -16.24 19.89 -4.12
CA VAL A 304 -16.55 21.17 -3.46
C VAL A 304 -18.04 21.31 -3.24
#